data_8806e718bf38aa515560d8a9067f9373
#
_entry.id   8806e718bf38aa515560d8a9067f9373
#
_cell.length_a   1.000
_cell.length_b   1.000
_cell.length_c   1.000
_cell.angle_alpha   90.00
_cell.angle_beta   90.00
_cell.angle_gamma   90.00
#
_symmetry.space_group_name_H-M   'P 1'
#
loop_
_entity.id
_entity.type
_entity.pdbx_description
1 polymer ?
#
loop_
_entity_poly.entity_id
_entity_poly.type
_entity_poly.pdbx_seq_one_letter_code
_entity_poly.pdbx_strand_id
1 'polypeptide(L)'
;MRMGNIRKSEWLLLGVTGLFLCALLALHFHDRARLDTQSVVTAVALPQEELLPDLSPLDLNAATGEELQTLPGIGPELAERIVAYREEHGAFGSVEEIMEVPGIGEGKFAVLEGRIAVNNEGTV
;
A
#
# COMPACT_ATOMS: atom_id res chain seq x y z
N MET A 1 28.16 55.58 -33.21
CA MET A 1 28.14 54.43 -32.27
C MET A 1 29.57 54.18 -31.77
N ARG A 2 29.88 54.56 -30.55
CA ARG A 2 31.20 54.29 -29.94
C ARG A 2 31.20 52.83 -29.48
N MET A 3 31.85 51.98 -30.20
CA MET A 3 32.22 50.65 -29.70
C MET A 3 33.30 50.85 -28.64
N GLY A 4 32.86 50.83 -27.39
CA GLY A 4 33.75 50.93 -26.23
C GLY A 4 34.75 49.78 -26.25
N ASN A 5 36.01 50.10 -26.17
CA ASN A 5 37.13 49.17 -26.06
C ASN A 5 36.99 48.40 -24.74
N ILE A 6 36.31 47.24 -24.80
CA ILE A 6 36.11 46.35 -23.67
C ILE A 6 37.51 45.85 -23.27
N ARG A 7 37.95 46.21 -22.07
CA ARG A 7 39.26 45.79 -21.53
C ARG A 7 39.28 44.28 -21.39
N LYS A 8 40.41 43.65 -21.64
CA LYS A 8 40.61 42.20 -21.54
C LYS A 8 40.12 41.62 -20.19
N SER A 9 40.13 42.44 -19.14
CA SER A 9 39.62 42.10 -17.80
C SER A 9 38.09 41.94 -17.75
N GLU A 10 37.36 42.68 -18.57
CA GLU A 10 35.90 42.60 -18.60
C GLU A 10 35.43 41.34 -19.32
N TRP A 11 36.15 40.88 -20.34
CA TRP A 11 35.92 39.61 -21.01
C TRP A 11 36.16 38.40 -20.07
N LEU A 12 37.15 38.51 -19.17
CA LEU A 12 37.40 37.49 -18.16
C LEU A 12 36.26 37.44 -17.13
N LEU A 13 35.71 38.57 -16.71
CA LEU A 13 34.59 38.64 -15.77
C LEU A 13 33.33 38.08 -16.40
N LEU A 14 33.02 38.39 -17.68
CA LEU A 14 31.90 37.85 -18.41
C LEU A 14 32.04 36.31 -18.63
N GLY A 15 33.25 35.84 -18.89
CA GLY A 15 33.54 34.41 -19.02
C GLY A 15 33.34 33.65 -17.72
N VAL A 16 33.80 34.20 -16.60
CA VAL A 16 33.65 33.59 -15.27
C VAL A 16 32.19 33.58 -14.83
N THR A 17 31.43 34.66 -15.05
CA THR A 17 30.00 34.71 -14.74
C THR A 17 29.18 33.75 -15.61
N GLY A 18 29.51 33.63 -16.89
CA GLY A 18 28.89 32.67 -17.79
C GLY A 18 29.14 31.22 -17.39
N LEU A 19 30.40 30.92 -17.02
CA LEU A 19 30.78 29.58 -16.54
C LEU A 19 30.09 29.23 -15.22
N PHE A 20 30.00 30.20 -14.32
CA PHE A 20 29.28 30.00 -13.04
C PHE A 20 27.77 29.79 -13.24
N LEU A 21 27.17 30.55 -14.16
CA LEU A 21 25.76 30.39 -14.50
C LEU A 21 25.49 29.03 -15.14
N CYS A 22 26.36 28.55 -16.05
CA CYS A 22 26.28 27.22 -16.62
C CYS A 22 26.42 26.12 -15.57
N ALA A 23 27.31 26.29 -14.58
CA ALA A 23 27.47 25.34 -13.49
C ALA A 23 26.22 25.28 -12.60
N LEU A 24 25.62 26.44 -12.28
CA LEU A 24 24.36 26.49 -11.52
C LEU A 24 23.20 25.85 -12.30
N LEU A 25 23.11 26.10 -13.60
CA LEU A 25 22.11 25.46 -14.45
C LEU A 25 22.33 23.94 -14.53
N ALA A 26 23.57 23.50 -14.66
CA ALA A 26 23.90 22.07 -14.69
C ALA A 26 23.55 21.39 -13.36
N LEU A 27 23.82 22.03 -12.21
CA LEU A 27 23.39 21.54 -10.90
C LEU A 27 21.86 21.51 -10.78
N HIS A 28 21.18 22.55 -11.25
CA HIS A 28 19.71 22.62 -11.21
C HIS A 28 19.05 21.56 -12.11
N PHE A 29 19.65 21.28 -13.27
CA PHE A 29 19.18 20.20 -14.14
C PHE A 29 19.58 18.81 -13.65
N HIS A 30 20.71 18.70 -12.95
CA HIS A 30 21.17 17.42 -12.42
C HIS A 30 20.27 16.93 -11.26
N ASP A 31 19.78 17.84 -10.43
CA ASP A 31 18.83 17.50 -9.37
C ASP A 31 17.44 17.11 -9.92
N ARG A 32 17.01 17.74 -11.02
CA ARG A 32 15.74 17.34 -11.67
C ARG A 32 15.82 15.98 -12.35
N ALA A 33 16.95 15.61 -12.90
CA ALA A 33 17.15 14.31 -13.53
C ALA A 33 17.16 13.15 -12.51
N ARG A 34 17.51 13.44 -11.24
CA ARG A 34 17.49 12.41 -10.18
C ARG A 34 16.09 12.16 -9.60
N LEU A 35 15.22 13.16 -9.66
CA LEU A 35 13.84 13.02 -9.17
C LEU A 35 12.95 12.27 -10.15
N ASP A 36 13.24 12.34 -11.46
CA ASP A 36 12.41 11.71 -12.49
C ASP A 36 12.73 10.22 -12.67
N THR A 37 13.98 9.80 -12.38
CA THR A 37 14.38 8.39 -12.54
C THR A 37 13.90 7.51 -11.38
N GLN A 38 13.68 8.08 -10.19
CA GLN A 38 13.13 7.34 -9.05
C GLN A 38 11.60 7.25 -9.10
N SER A 39 10.93 8.25 -9.70
CA SER A 39 9.47 8.24 -9.81
C SER A 39 8.97 7.22 -10.84
N VAL A 40 9.75 6.97 -11.90
CA VAL A 40 9.36 6.04 -12.97
C VAL A 40 9.62 4.58 -12.56
N VAL A 41 10.64 4.33 -11.74
CA VAL A 41 10.92 2.97 -11.25
C VAL A 41 9.95 2.58 -10.12
N THR A 42 9.45 3.56 -9.35
CA THR A 42 8.44 3.31 -8.31
C THR A 42 7.04 3.15 -8.90
N ALA A 43 6.77 3.70 -10.10
CA ALA A 43 5.48 3.53 -10.78
C ALA A 43 5.34 2.21 -11.56
N VAL A 44 6.44 1.46 -11.78
CA VAL A 44 6.42 0.14 -12.43
C VAL A 44 6.61 -1.00 -11.42
N ALA A 45 7.03 -0.69 -10.19
CA ALA A 45 6.83 -1.59 -9.07
C ALA A 45 5.38 -1.43 -8.56
N LEU A 46 4.41 -1.82 -9.37
CA LEU A 46 3.15 -2.30 -8.85
C LEU A 46 3.52 -3.42 -7.87
N PRO A 47 3.11 -3.35 -6.63
CA PRO A 47 3.20 -4.51 -5.77
C PRO A 47 2.43 -5.60 -6.50
N GLN A 48 3.13 -6.59 -7.06
CA GLN A 48 2.50 -7.75 -7.68
C GLN A 48 1.76 -8.60 -6.63
N GLU A 49 1.82 -8.20 -5.37
CA GLU A 49 1.04 -8.78 -4.29
C GLU A 49 -0.44 -8.36 -4.32
N GLU A 50 -0.81 -7.24 -4.98
CA GLU A 50 -2.20 -6.77 -4.97
C GLU A 50 -3.04 -7.31 -6.16
N LEU A 51 -2.42 -8.02 -7.11
CA LEU A 51 -3.13 -8.58 -8.27
C LEU A 51 -3.39 -10.10 -8.18
N LEU A 52 -2.80 -10.76 -7.21
CA LEU A 52 -3.25 -12.10 -6.83
C LEU A 52 -4.19 -11.92 -5.64
N PRO A 53 -5.46 -12.32 -5.75
CA PRO A 53 -6.28 -12.40 -4.55
C PRO A 53 -5.49 -13.25 -3.56
N ASP A 54 -5.25 -12.71 -2.39
CA ASP A 54 -4.63 -13.46 -1.31
C ASP A 54 -5.51 -14.68 -1.06
N LEU A 55 -5.04 -15.83 -1.56
CA LEU A 55 -5.73 -17.10 -1.43
C LEU A 55 -5.47 -17.73 -0.06
N SER A 56 -4.73 -17.02 0.81
CA SER A 56 -4.59 -17.45 2.19
C SER A 56 -5.95 -17.36 2.88
N PRO A 57 -6.32 -18.38 3.64
CA PRO A 57 -7.57 -18.36 4.37
C PRO A 57 -7.57 -17.21 5.38
N LEU A 58 -8.68 -16.46 5.41
CA LEU A 58 -8.86 -15.30 6.29
C LEU A 58 -9.01 -15.76 7.74
N ASP A 59 -8.20 -15.22 8.63
CA ASP A 59 -8.25 -15.53 10.06
C ASP A 59 -9.48 -14.87 10.72
N LEU A 60 -10.41 -15.67 11.20
CA LEU A 60 -11.64 -15.20 11.88
C LEU A 60 -11.37 -14.38 13.14
N ASN A 61 -10.26 -14.64 13.82
CA ASN A 61 -9.90 -13.95 15.06
C ASN A 61 -9.22 -12.60 14.85
N ALA A 62 -8.47 -12.48 13.76
CA ALA A 62 -7.73 -11.26 13.41
C ALA A 62 -8.47 -10.36 12.42
N ALA A 63 -9.33 -10.93 11.57
CA ALA A 63 -10.00 -10.20 10.49
C ALA A 63 -10.85 -9.03 10.98
N THR A 64 -10.77 -7.93 10.24
CA THR A 64 -11.66 -6.77 10.42
C THR A 64 -13.05 -7.04 9.83
N GLY A 65 -14.05 -6.26 10.23
CA GLY A 65 -15.39 -6.36 9.66
C GLY A 65 -15.42 -6.12 8.14
N GLU A 66 -14.51 -5.31 7.60
CA GLU A 66 -14.38 -5.07 6.16
C GLU A 66 -13.80 -6.28 5.43
N GLU A 67 -12.76 -6.89 5.99
CA GLU A 67 -12.15 -8.11 5.45
C GLU A 67 -13.14 -9.29 5.46
N LEU A 68 -13.93 -9.44 6.52
CA LEU A 68 -14.98 -10.45 6.60
C LEU A 68 -16.03 -10.28 5.49
N GLN A 69 -16.34 -9.06 5.06
CA GLN A 69 -17.27 -8.79 3.95
C GLN A 69 -16.72 -9.21 2.59
N THR A 70 -15.43 -9.46 2.45
CA THR A 70 -14.85 -10.01 1.21
C THR A 70 -15.20 -11.48 1.01
N LEU A 71 -15.64 -12.16 2.07
CA LEU A 71 -16.04 -13.55 2.02
C LEU A 71 -17.40 -13.72 1.31
N PRO A 72 -17.56 -14.74 0.47
CA PRO A 72 -18.80 -14.96 -0.26
C PRO A 72 -19.96 -15.25 0.69
N GLY A 73 -21.03 -14.49 0.56
CA GLY A 73 -22.23 -14.66 1.40
C GLY A 73 -22.17 -13.99 2.77
N ILE A 74 -21.08 -13.28 3.08
CA ILE A 74 -20.94 -12.45 4.29
C ILE A 74 -21.16 -10.99 3.90
N GLY A 75 -22.29 -10.44 4.31
CA GLY A 75 -22.59 -9.02 4.19
C GLY A 75 -22.20 -8.23 5.45
N PRO A 76 -22.43 -6.92 5.47
CA PRO A 76 -22.08 -6.06 6.62
C PRO A 76 -22.72 -6.54 7.93
N GLU A 77 -23.98 -6.93 7.91
CA GLU A 77 -24.68 -7.43 9.10
C GLU A 77 -24.07 -8.72 9.67
N LEU A 78 -23.65 -9.65 8.80
CA LEU A 78 -23.03 -10.89 9.25
C LEU A 78 -21.60 -10.65 9.72
N ALA A 79 -20.87 -9.77 9.07
CA ALA A 79 -19.54 -9.38 9.52
C ALA A 79 -19.57 -8.76 10.93
N GLU A 80 -20.52 -7.86 11.19
CA GLU A 80 -20.74 -7.28 12.54
C GLU A 80 -21.08 -8.36 13.56
N ARG A 81 -21.94 -9.32 13.21
CA ARG A 81 -22.29 -10.43 14.10
C ARG A 81 -21.11 -11.35 14.42
N ILE A 82 -20.24 -11.60 13.45
CA ILE A 82 -19.01 -12.38 13.68
C ILE A 82 -18.09 -11.65 14.66
N VAL A 83 -17.89 -10.33 14.45
CA VAL A 83 -17.09 -9.51 15.38
C VAL A 83 -17.70 -9.48 16.77
N ALA A 84 -19.02 -9.24 16.88
CA ALA A 84 -19.72 -9.23 18.14
C ALA A 84 -19.64 -10.60 18.87
N TYR A 85 -19.77 -11.70 18.12
CA TYR A 85 -19.64 -13.03 18.68
C TYR A 85 -18.29 -13.27 19.34
N ARG A 86 -17.19 -12.91 18.66
CA ARG A 86 -15.85 -13.08 19.23
C ARG A 86 -15.57 -12.14 20.43
N GLU A 87 -16.25 -11.00 20.48
CA GLU A 87 -16.15 -10.08 21.62
C GLU A 87 -16.91 -10.58 22.85
N GLU A 88 -18.04 -11.27 22.66
CA GLU A 88 -18.88 -11.79 23.73
C GLU A 88 -18.42 -13.16 24.23
N HIS A 89 -18.01 -14.04 23.33
CA HIS A 89 -17.69 -15.45 23.66
C HIS A 89 -16.18 -15.73 23.66
N GLY A 90 -15.38 -14.77 23.21
CA GLY A 90 -13.94 -14.93 23.03
C GLY A 90 -13.58 -15.36 21.61
N ALA A 91 -12.28 -15.55 21.36
CA ALA A 91 -11.77 -15.97 20.08
C ALA A 91 -12.36 -17.32 19.65
N PHE A 92 -12.65 -17.50 18.37
CA PHE A 92 -13.07 -18.77 17.80
C PHE A 92 -12.00 -19.84 18.07
N GLY A 93 -12.39 -20.97 18.58
CA GLY A 93 -11.52 -22.13 18.82
C GLY A 93 -11.35 -23.01 17.59
N SER A 94 -12.37 -23.02 16.74
CA SER A 94 -12.34 -23.78 15.48
C SER A 94 -13.14 -23.05 14.39
N VAL A 95 -12.90 -23.44 13.14
CA VAL A 95 -13.58 -22.86 11.96
C VAL A 95 -15.09 -23.13 12.01
N GLU A 96 -15.49 -24.27 12.55
CA GLU A 96 -16.88 -24.73 12.67
C GLU A 96 -17.69 -23.85 13.63
N GLU A 97 -17.05 -23.25 14.62
CA GLU A 97 -17.73 -22.34 15.58
C GLU A 97 -18.38 -21.12 14.92
N ILE A 98 -18.00 -20.78 13.68
CA ILE A 98 -18.65 -19.71 12.93
C ILE A 98 -20.14 -19.99 12.71
N MET A 99 -20.57 -21.25 12.75
CA MET A 99 -21.99 -21.64 12.63
C MET A 99 -22.82 -21.26 13.85
N GLU A 100 -22.20 -20.98 14.98
CA GLU A 100 -22.88 -20.46 16.18
C GLU A 100 -23.31 -19.00 15.99
N VAL A 101 -22.73 -18.30 15.00
CA VAL A 101 -23.12 -16.93 14.69
C VAL A 101 -24.50 -16.91 14.01
N PRO A 102 -25.50 -16.19 14.56
CA PRO A 102 -26.83 -16.12 13.99
C PRO A 102 -26.82 -15.65 12.54
N GLY A 103 -27.32 -16.49 11.64
CA GLY A 103 -27.38 -16.23 10.20
C GLY A 103 -26.31 -16.93 9.37
N ILE A 104 -25.41 -17.67 10.01
CA ILE A 104 -24.43 -18.55 9.37
C ILE A 104 -24.81 -19.99 9.67
N GLY A 105 -25.38 -20.64 8.67
CA GLY A 105 -25.72 -22.05 8.74
C GLY A 105 -24.77 -22.89 7.90
N GLU A 106 -25.02 -24.21 7.90
CA GLU A 106 -24.22 -25.22 7.19
C GLU A 106 -24.01 -24.90 5.69
N GLY A 107 -25.03 -24.35 5.01
CA GLY A 107 -24.91 -23.96 3.60
C GLY A 107 -23.93 -22.81 3.35
N LYS A 108 -23.83 -21.82 4.26
CA LYS A 108 -22.85 -20.76 4.17
C LYS A 108 -21.47 -21.26 4.60
N PHE A 109 -21.43 -22.05 5.66
CA PHE A 109 -20.18 -22.66 6.13
C PHE A 109 -19.48 -23.46 5.04
N ALA A 110 -20.19 -24.30 4.29
CA ALA A 110 -19.61 -25.08 3.19
C ALA A 110 -18.92 -24.22 2.11
N VAL A 111 -19.39 -22.99 1.90
CA VAL A 111 -18.78 -22.05 0.96
C VAL A 111 -17.56 -21.34 1.57
N LEU A 112 -17.53 -21.22 2.87
CA LEU A 112 -16.48 -20.50 3.63
C LEU A 112 -15.34 -21.42 4.05
N GLU A 113 -15.57 -22.72 4.22
CA GLU A 113 -14.65 -23.70 4.81
C GLU A 113 -13.23 -23.66 4.22
N GLY A 114 -13.08 -23.46 2.94
CA GLY A 114 -11.75 -23.35 2.30
C GLY A 114 -11.13 -21.93 2.30
N ARG A 115 -11.84 -20.93 2.85
CA ARG A 115 -11.48 -19.51 2.76
C ARG A 115 -11.25 -18.85 4.11
N ILE A 116 -11.55 -19.55 5.19
CA ILE A 116 -11.40 -19.07 6.56
C ILE A 116 -10.48 -19.98 7.36
N ALA A 117 -9.78 -19.42 8.30
CA ALA A 117 -8.91 -20.12 9.24
C ALA A 117 -9.08 -19.57 10.66
N VAL A 118 -8.64 -20.32 11.62
CA VAL A 118 -8.55 -19.92 13.02
C VAL A 118 -7.10 -20.11 13.48
N ASN A 119 -6.41 -19.03 13.69
CA ASN A 119 -5.06 -19.03 14.26
C ASN A 119 -5.15 -18.72 15.74
N ASN A 120 -4.90 -19.72 16.57
CA ASN A 120 -4.85 -19.58 18.02
C ASN A 120 -3.44 -19.22 18.51
N GLU A 121 -2.67 -18.45 17.71
CA GLU A 121 -1.33 -17.98 18.10
C GLU A 121 -1.42 -16.81 19.08
N GLY A 122 -1.93 -17.06 20.28
CA GLY A 122 -2.08 -16.01 21.29
C GLY A 122 -2.44 -16.51 22.67
N THR A 123 -2.61 -17.81 22.85
CA THR A 123 -2.92 -18.36 24.18
C THR A 123 -1.76 -19.23 24.65
N VAL A 124 -0.73 -18.56 25.12
CA VAL A 124 0.28 -19.18 25.99
C VAL A 124 0.12 -18.58 27.37
#